data_84724a38c839e28ada056b033a072182
#
_entry.id   84724a38c839e28ada056b033a072182
#
_cell.length_a   1.000
_cell.length_b   1.000
_cell.length_c   1.000
_cell.angle_alpha   90.00
_cell.angle_beta   90.00
_cell.angle_gamma   90.00
#
_symmetry.space_group_name_H-M   'P 1'
#
loop_
_entity.id
_entity.type
_entity.pdbx_description
1 polymer ?
#
loop_
_entity_poly.entity_id
_entity_poly.type
_entity_poly.pdbx_seq_one_letter_code
_entity_poly.pdbx_strand_id
1 'polypeptide(L)'
;MDYVIIVAGGKGLRMGTDVPKQFLPIGGRPVLMRTIERFREYSAELQIILVLPETQQQYWRELCQQYDFPLPQLGEDGRGPYLLANGGETRFHSVQNGLALIPDDAQGVVGVHDGVRPFPSLDVISRCYQTAREKKAVIPVIPVVETLRHINPPSRSGGDAGGFTVPRDEYRLVQTPQTFDIQLLKAANRQPYNDGFTDDASVVEAFGFGITLVDGNRENIKITTPYDIVVAEALVTQNSR
;
A
#
# COMPACT_ATOMS: atom_id res chain seq x y z
N MET A 1 -15.58 8.91 -9.94
CA MET A 1 -15.30 7.46 -9.79
C MET A 1 -14.06 7.33 -8.94
N ASP A 2 -14.03 6.38 -7.98
CA ASP A 2 -12.88 6.23 -7.08
C ASP A 2 -12.01 5.06 -7.51
N TYR A 3 -10.72 5.15 -7.17
CA TYR A 3 -9.71 4.17 -7.56
C TYR A 3 -8.90 3.70 -6.36
N VAL A 4 -8.33 2.50 -6.44
CA VAL A 4 -7.21 2.05 -5.60
C VAL A 4 -6.09 1.50 -6.47
N ILE A 5 -4.88 1.97 -6.25
CA ILE A 5 -3.65 1.42 -6.83
C ILE A 5 -3.03 0.51 -5.77
N ILE A 6 -3.01 -0.80 -6.03
CA ILE A 6 -2.41 -1.79 -5.14
C ILE A 6 -1.00 -2.09 -5.66
N VAL A 7 0.03 -1.64 -4.94
CA VAL A 7 1.43 -1.84 -5.33
C VAL A 7 1.98 -3.11 -4.70
N ALA A 8 2.39 -4.06 -5.52
CA ALA A 8 2.85 -5.38 -5.09
C ALA A 8 4.20 -5.79 -5.69
N GLY A 9 5.14 -4.84 -5.82
CA GLY A 9 6.43 -5.01 -6.51
C GLY A 9 7.64 -5.43 -5.67
N GLY A 10 7.48 -5.70 -4.38
CA GLY A 10 8.61 -5.99 -3.48
C GLY A 10 9.29 -7.33 -3.78
N LYS A 11 10.64 -7.34 -3.90
CA LYS A 11 11.44 -8.56 -4.12
C LYS A 11 11.43 -9.56 -2.95
N GLY A 12 10.84 -9.22 -1.81
CA GLY A 12 10.67 -10.14 -0.67
C GLY A 12 11.95 -10.70 -0.03
N LEU A 13 13.13 -10.11 -0.27
CA LEU A 13 14.44 -10.63 0.13
C LEU A 13 14.56 -11.00 1.62
N ARG A 14 13.76 -10.38 2.48
CA ARG A 14 13.74 -10.65 3.95
C ARG A 14 12.93 -11.87 4.35
N MET A 15 12.20 -12.50 3.42
CA MET A 15 11.35 -13.68 3.71
C MET A 15 12.10 -15.00 3.63
N GLY A 16 13.30 -15.03 2.99
CA GLY A 16 14.09 -16.26 2.82
C GLY A 16 13.40 -17.34 1.96
N THR A 17 12.42 -16.96 1.15
CA THR A 17 11.69 -17.85 0.24
C THR A 17 11.86 -17.41 -1.21
N ASP A 18 11.83 -18.36 -2.15
CA ASP A 18 11.87 -18.09 -3.59
C ASP A 18 10.57 -17.46 -4.09
N VAL A 19 9.46 -17.64 -3.35
CA VAL A 19 8.15 -17.06 -3.67
C VAL A 19 8.05 -15.65 -3.09
N PRO A 20 7.73 -14.63 -3.91
CA PRO A 20 7.51 -13.27 -3.43
C PRO A 20 6.39 -13.23 -2.38
N LYS A 21 6.61 -12.46 -1.30
CA LYS A 21 5.77 -12.44 -0.10
C LYS A 21 4.29 -12.12 -0.35
N GLN A 22 3.97 -11.34 -1.40
CA GLN A 22 2.60 -11.02 -1.79
C GLN A 22 1.82 -12.26 -2.27
N PHE A 23 2.51 -13.31 -2.66
CA PHE A 23 1.92 -14.55 -3.14
C PHE A 23 1.90 -15.67 -2.08
N LEU A 24 2.55 -15.45 -0.93
CA LEU A 24 2.50 -16.42 0.17
C LEU A 24 1.05 -16.55 0.68
N PRO A 25 0.61 -17.78 0.97
CA PRO A 25 -0.73 -18.00 1.49
C PRO A 25 -0.81 -17.61 2.98
N ILE A 26 -1.94 -17.04 3.36
CA ILE A 26 -2.40 -16.86 4.75
C ILE A 26 -3.84 -17.35 4.84
N GLY A 27 -4.14 -18.24 5.77
CA GLY A 27 -5.44 -18.92 5.83
C GLY A 27 -5.81 -19.59 4.49
N GLY A 28 -4.83 -20.26 3.86
CA GLY A 28 -5.04 -20.98 2.60
C GLY A 28 -5.22 -20.11 1.36
N ARG A 29 -5.03 -18.78 1.41
CA ARG A 29 -5.24 -17.87 0.27
C ARG A 29 -4.10 -16.85 0.16
N PRO A 30 -3.56 -16.57 -1.04
CA PRO A 30 -2.48 -15.58 -1.23
C PRO A 30 -2.79 -14.23 -0.61
N VAL A 31 -1.80 -13.61 0.04
CA VAL A 31 -1.90 -12.27 0.68
C VAL A 31 -2.50 -11.25 -0.28
N LEU A 32 -2.03 -11.21 -1.52
CA LEU A 32 -2.48 -10.24 -2.51
C LEU A 32 -3.96 -10.42 -2.89
N MET A 33 -4.45 -11.67 -2.97
CA MET A 33 -5.87 -11.92 -3.22
C MET A 33 -6.73 -11.36 -2.09
N ARG A 34 -6.34 -11.62 -0.83
CA ARG A 34 -7.04 -11.06 0.34
C ARG A 34 -7.04 -9.54 0.33
N THR A 35 -5.92 -8.92 -0.08
CA THR A 35 -5.85 -7.47 -0.20
C THR A 35 -6.84 -6.95 -1.25
N ILE A 36 -6.91 -7.56 -2.43
CA ILE A 36 -7.87 -7.19 -3.48
C ILE A 36 -9.31 -7.38 -3.00
N GLU A 37 -9.60 -8.53 -2.37
CA GLU A 37 -10.92 -8.86 -1.83
C GLU A 37 -11.37 -7.84 -0.79
N ARG A 38 -10.49 -7.36 0.07
CA ARG A 38 -10.81 -6.35 1.08
C ARG A 38 -11.31 -5.04 0.46
N PHE A 39 -10.71 -4.59 -0.64
CA PHE A 39 -11.19 -3.41 -1.37
C PHE A 39 -12.49 -3.69 -2.15
N ARG A 40 -12.70 -4.90 -2.64
CA ARG A 40 -13.99 -5.31 -3.23
C ARG A 40 -15.11 -5.36 -2.21
N GLU A 41 -14.82 -5.84 -0.99
CA GLU A 41 -15.77 -5.83 0.13
C GLU A 41 -16.17 -4.40 0.51
N TYR A 42 -15.21 -3.44 0.47
CA TYR A 42 -15.50 -2.03 0.70
C TYR A 42 -16.45 -1.45 -0.36
N SER A 43 -16.18 -1.69 -1.64
CA SER A 43 -17.05 -1.23 -2.73
C SER A 43 -16.84 -2.03 -4.01
N ALA A 44 -17.94 -2.54 -4.56
CA ALA A 44 -17.92 -3.22 -5.87
C ALA A 44 -17.64 -2.25 -7.04
N GLU A 45 -17.92 -0.95 -6.84
CA GLU A 45 -17.73 0.10 -7.87
C GLU A 45 -16.31 0.67 -7.88
N LEU A 46 -15.52 0.38 -6.83
CA LEU A 46 -14.14 0.86 -6.73
C LEU A 46 -13.29 0.25 -7.85
N GLN A 47 -12.65 1.10 -8.64
CA GLN A 47 -11.75 0.64 -9.69
C GLN A 47 -10.40 0.25 -9.09
N ILE A 48 -10.04 -1.02 -9.22
CA ILE A 48 -8.77 -1.55 -8.69
C ILE A 48 -7.74 -1.59 -9.82
N ILE A 49 -6.57 -1.05 -9.56
CA ILE A 49 -5.39 -1.12 -10.42
C ILE A 49 -4.30 -1.84 -9.65
N LEU A 50 -3.99 -3.06 -10.08
CA LEU A 50 -2.90 -3.84 -9.52
C LEU A 50 -1.60 -3.50 -10.25
N VAL A 51 -0.55 -3.17 -9.50
CA VAL A 51 0.78 -2.90 -10.05
C VAL A 51 1.73 -4.03 -9.65
N LEU A 52 2.17 -4.82 -10.64
CA LEU A 52 3.08 -5.94 -10.47
C LEU A 52 4.29 -5.83 -11.41
N PRO A 53 5.50 -6.24 -10.98
CA PRO A 53 6.61 -6.45 -11.90
C PRO A 53 6.20 -7.38 -13.05
N GLU A 54 6.59 -7.04 -14.26
CA GLU A 54 6.28 -7.83 -15.46
C GLU A 54 6.66 -9.31 -15.30
N THR A 55 7.82 -9.56 -14.69
CA THR A 55 8.32 -10.91 -14.40
C THR A 55 7.46 -11.75 -13.46
N GLN A 56 6.54 -11.11 -12.72
CA GLN A 56 5.65 -11.78 -11.76
C GLN A 56 4.22 -11.94 -12.28
N GLN A 57 3.87 -11.31 -13.39
CA GLN A 57 2.50 -11.30 -13.88
C GLN A 57 2.03 -12.65 -14.38
N GLN A 58 2.92 -13.45 -15.00
CA GLN A 58 2.57 -14.80 -15.43
C GLN A 58 2.27 -15.69 -14.22
N TYR A 59 3.14 -15.67 -13.21
CA TYR A 59 2.92 -16.43 -11.97
C TYR A 59 1.62 -16.00 -11.26
N TRP A 60 1.31 -14.70 -11.27
CA TRP A 60 0.04 -14.20 -10.73
C TRP A 60 -1.18 -14.77 -11.46
N ARG A 61 -1.15 -14.88 -12.80
CA ARG A 61 -2.24 -15.47 -13.59
C ARG A 61 -2.43 -16.95 -13.26
N GLU A 62 -1.35 -17.70 -13.10
CA GLU A 62 -1.36 -19.11 -12.69
C GLU A 62 -1.98 -19.28 -11.31
N LEU A 63 -1.63 -18.43 -10.35
CA LEU A 63 -2.27 -18.41 -9.04
C LEU A 63 -3.76 -18.08 -9.13
N CYS A 64 -4.16 -17.10 -9.95
CA CYS A 64 -5.56 -16.79 -10.15
C CYS A 64 -6.35 -18.01 -10.66
N GLN A 65 -5.81 -18.76 -11.61
CA GLN A 65 -6.43 -20.01 -12.08
C GLN A 65 -6.49 -21.08 -10.98
N GLN A 66 -5.39 -21.25 -10.23
CA GLN A 66 -5.34 -22.24 -9.14
C GLN A 66 -6.37 -21.99 -8.03
N TYR A 67 -6.64 -20.71 -7.73
CA TYR A 67 -7.53 -20.31 -6.63
C TYR A 67 -8.92 -19.88 -7.10
N ASP A 68 -9.26 -20.10 -8.37
CA ASP A 68 -10.50 -19.59 -8.98
C ASP A 68 -10.75 -18.10 -8.68
N PHE A 69 -9.68 -17.30 -8.83
CA PHE A 69 -9.69 -15.87 -8.60
C PHE A 69 -9.80 -15.12 -9.94
N PRO A 70 -10.58 -14.03 -9.99
CA PRO A 70 -10.76 -13.30 -11.23
C PRO A 70 -9.42 -12.87 -11.84
N LEU A 71 -9.26 -13.09 -13.16
CA LEU A 71 -8.08 -12.64 -13.90
C LEU A 71 -8.12 -11.12 -14.12
N PRO A 72 -6.96 -10.45 -14.11
CA PRO A 72 -6.89 -9.05 -14.51
C PRO A 72 -7.28 -8.91 -15.97
N GLN A 73 -8.02 -7.88 -16.31
CA GLN A 73 -8.26 -7.55 -17.70
C GLN A 73 -7.09 -6.75 -18.28
N LEU A 74 -6.71 -7.17 -19.48
CA LEU A 74 -5.87 -6.45 -20.41
C LEU A 74 -6.81 -5.90 -21.49
N GLY A 75 -7.57 -4.87 -21.20
CA GLY A 75 -8.58 -4.43 -22.16
C GLY A 75 -8.66 -2.93 -22.29
N GLU A 76 -8.80 -2.47 -23.53
CA GLU A 76 -8.98 -1.07 -23.91
C GLU A 76 -10.31 -0.47 -23.39
N ASP A 77 -11.27 -1.31 -22.97
CA ASP A 77 -12.59 -0.88 -22.52
C ASP A 77 -12.71 -0.68 -20.99
N GLY A 78 -11.64 -0.95 -20.24
CA GLY A 78 -11.55 -0.68 -18.79
C GLY A 78 -12.57 -1.40 -17.92
N ARG A 79 -13.32 -2.36 -18.48
CA ARG A 79 -14.39 -3.10 -17.80
C ARG A 79 -13.90 -4.49 -17.40
N GLY A 80 -13.43 -4.63 -16.17
CA GLY A 80 -13.02 -5.92 -15.65
C GLY A 80 -12.96 -5.93 -14.14
N PRO A 81 -12.67 -7.09 -13.54
CA PRO A 81 -12.56 -7.18 -12.09
C PRO A 81 -11.45 -6.25 -11.54
N TYR A 82 -10.37 -6.04 -12.27
CA TYR A 82 -9.31 -5.05 -11.98
C TYR A 82 -8.36 -4.91 -13.17
N LEU A 83 -7.68 -3.76 -13.25
CA LEU A 83 -6.65 -3.49 -14.24
C LEU A 83 -5.28 -3.94 -13.75
N LEU A 84 -4.36 -4.22 -14.66
CA LEU A 84 -2.98 -4.60 -14.36
C LEU A 84 -2.01 -3.63 -15.02
N ALA A 85 -1.13 -3.03 -14.22
CA ALA A 85 -0.03 -2.18 -14.65
C ALA A 85 1.33 -2.83 -14.36
N ASN A 86 2.34 -2.47 -15.15
CA ASN A 86 3.71 -2.89 -14.90
C ASN A 86 4.31 -2.16 -13.69
N GLY A 87 5.06 -2.86 -12.86
CA GLY A 87 5.90 -2.24 -11.85
C GLY A 87 6.99 -1.37 -12.48
N GLY A 88 7.38 -0.31 -11.78
CA GLY A 88 8.51 0.54 -12.15
C GLY A 88 9.78 0.21 -11.36
N GLU A 89 10.85 0.96 -11.64
CA GLU A 89 12.16 0.80 -10.99
C GLU A 89 12.07 1.00 -9.46
N THR A 90 11.26 1.96 -9.04
CA THR A 90 10.99 2.25 -7.62
C THR A 90 9.49 2.17 -7.33
N ARG A 91 9.12 2.32 -6.03
CA ARG A 91 7.72 2.41 -5.64
C ARG A 91 7.03 3.63 -6.29
N PHE A 92 7.71 4.77 -6.37
CA PHE A 92 7.24 5.98 -7.04
C PHE A 92 6.88 5.70 -8.52
N HIS A 93 7.79 5.11 -9.29
CA HIS A 93 7.55 4.77 -10.70
C HIS A 93 6.43 3.73 -10.87
N SER A 94 6.29 2.82 -9.90
CA SER A 94 5.17 1.87 -9.88
C SER A 94 3.83 2.58 -9.71
N VAL A 95 3.76 3.58 -8.83
CA VAL A 95 2.54 4.40 -8.65
C VAL A 95 2.26 5.23 -9.90
N GLN A 96 3.28 5.82 -10.55
CA GLN A 96 3.12 6.51 -11.83
C GLN A 96 2.50 5.62 -12.90
N ASN A 97 2.97 4.37 -13.03
CA ASN A 97 2.40 3.41 -14.00
C ASN A 97 0.94 3.08 -13.68
N GLY A 98 0.59 2.97 -12.40
CA GLY A 98 -0.81 2.81 -11.97
C GLY A 98 -1.67 4.03 -12.29
N LEU A 99 -1.17 5.24 -12.01
CA LEU A 99 -1.86 6.51 -12.30
C LEU A 99 -2.07 6.75 -13.80
N ALA A 100 -1.20 6.22 -14.65
CA ALA A 100 -1.34 6.32 -16.11
C ALA A 100 -2.57 5.58 -16.64
N LEU A 101 -3.12 4.60 -15.91
CA LEU A 101 -4.36 3.90 -16.27
C LEU A 101 -5.63 4.65 -15.82
N ILE A 102 -5.49 5.71 -15.06
CA ILE A 102 -6.61 6.58 -14.67
C ILE A 102 -6.74 7.70 -15.72
N PRO A 103 -7.92 7.91 -16.33
CA PRO A 103 -8.11 8.99 -17.29
C PRO A 103 -7.64 10.35 -16.75
N ASP A 104 -7.13 11.22 -17.64
CA ASP A 104 -6.56 12.51 -17.22
C ASP A 104 -7.61 13.49 -16.71
N ASP A 105 -8.84 13.36 -17.15
CA ASP A 105 -10.00 14.14 -16.72
C ASP A 105 -10.78 13.51 -15.57
N ALA A 106 -10.31 12.34 -15.05
CA ALA A 106 -10.98 11.64 -13.95
C ALA A 106 -11.09 12.53 -12.72
N GLN A 107 -12.27 12.52 -12.12
CA GLN A 107 -12.58 13.19 -10.86
C GLN A 107 -12.87 12.17 -9.78
N GLY A 108 -12.53 12.49 -8.53
CA GLY A 108 -12.71 11.62 -7.36
C GLY A 108 -11.42 11.43 -6.59
N VAL A 109 -11.31 10.33 -5.88
CA VAL A 109 -10.16 10.02 -5.04
C VAL A 109 -9.50 8.71 -5.45
N VAL A 110 -8.19 8.62 -5.22
CA VAL A 110 -7.40 7.42 -5.44
C VAL A 110 -6.63 7.06 -4.17
N GLY A 111 -6.80 5.82 -3.71
CA GLY A 111 -5.99 5.26 -2.65
C GLY A 111 -4.76 4.55 -3.23
N VAL A 112 -3.60 4.71 -2.61
CA VAL A 112 -2.42 3.89 -2.91
C VAL A 112 -2.20 2.95 -1.74
N HIS A 113 -2.15 1.65 -2.01
CA HIS A 113 -2.13 0.62 -0.97
C HIS A 113 -1.02 -0.41 -1.20
N ASP A 114 -0.38 -0.82 -0.11
CA ASP A 114 0.60 -1.91 -0.15
C ASP A 114 -0.11 -3.25 -0.37
N GLY A 115 0.21 -4.00 -1.42
CA GLY A 115 -0.36 -5.32 -1.72
C GLY A 115 -0.08 -6.41 -0.67
N VAL A 116 0.69 -6.09 0.35
CA VAL A 116 1.03 -6.95 1.49
C VAL A 116 0.41 -6.48 2.82
N ARG A 117 -0.68 -5.70 2.76
CA ARG A 117 -1.51 -5.31 3.92
C ARG A 117 -2.96 -5.77 3.72
N PRO A 118 -3.27 -7.04 4.01
CA PRO A 118 -4.59 -7.60 3.73
C PRO A 118 -5.69 -7.22 4.75
N PHE A 119 -5.36 -6.46 5.81
CA PHE A 119 -6.26 -6.24 6.94
C PHE A 119 -6.61 -4.76 7.25
N PRO A 120 -6.66 -3.82 6.26
CA PRO A 120 -7.30 -2.54 6.57
C PRO A 120 -8.76 -2.81 6.91
N SER A 121 -9.28 -2.23 8.00
CA SER A 121 -10.71 -2.36 8.29
C SER A 121 -11.52 -1.56 7.25
N LEU A 122 -12.78 -1.98 7.00
CA LEU A 122 -13.66 -1.26 6.09
C LEU A 122 -13.89 0.18 6.57
N ASP A 123 -13.93 0.39 7.90
CA ASP A 123 -14.06 1.73 8.49
C ASP A 123 -12.85 2.61 8.21
N VAL A 124 -11.62 2.04 8.25
CA VAL A 124 -10.40 2.79 7.90
C VAL A 124 -10.41 3.16 6.42
N ILE A 125 -10.75 2.23 5.53
CA ILE A 125 -10.86 2.52 4.10
C ILE A 125 -11.90 3.62 3.88
N SER A 126 -13.10 3.47 4.44
CA SER A 126 -14.19 4.44 4.33
C SER A 126 -13.76 5.84 4.82
N ARG A 127 -13.15 5.91 6.00
CA ARG A 127 -12.65 7.16 6.59
C ARG A 127 -11.62 7.83 5.69
N CYS A 128 -10.64 7.08 5.16
CA CYS A 128 -9.64 7.61 4.25
C CYS A 128 -10.28 8.23 3.00
N TYR A 129 -11.20 7.50 2.35
CA TYR A 129 -11.86 7.98 1.13
C TYR A 129 -12.79 9.17 1.38
N GLN A 130 -13.59 9.13 2.46
CA GLN A 130 -14.48 10.24 2.80
C GLN A 130 -13.69 11.51 3.16
N THR A 131 -12.65 11.39 4.00
CA THR A 131 -11.83 12.54 4.39
C THR A 131 -11.04 13.10 3.20
N ALA A 132 -10.57 12.25 2.27
CA ALA A 132 -9.84 12.72 1.10
C ALA A 132 -10.71 13.51 0.11
N ARG A 133 -12.02 13.27 0.05
CA ARG A 133 -12.93 14.11 -0.75
C ARG A 133 -12.99 15.55 -0.24
N GLU A 134 -12.78 15.75 1.05
CA GLU A 134 -12.83 17.08 1.68
C GLU A 134 -11.44 17.71 1.81
N LYS A 135 -10.44 16.92 2.24
CA LYS A 135 -9.10 17.38 2.61
C LYS A 135 -8.04 17.13 1.54
N LYS A 136 -8.37 16.38 0.49
CA LYS A 136 -7.55 16.06 -0.70
C LYS A 136 -6.37 15.14 -0.48
N ALA A 137 -5.77 15.07 0.71
CA ALA A 137 -4.63 14.22 1.01
C ALA A 137 -4.73 13.68 2.43
N VAL A 138 -4.81 12.34 2.56
CA VAL A 138 -5.12 11.67 3.82
C VAL A 138 -4.31 10.37 3.95
N ILE A 139 -3.75 10.14 5.13
CA ILE A 139 -3.10 8.87 5.47
C ILE A 139 -3.60 8.31 6.79
N PRO A 140 -3.81 6.99 6.91
CA PRO A 140 -4.13 6.34 8.17
C PRO A 140 -2.87 6.13 8.99
N VAL A 141 -2.98 6.38 10.30
CA VAL A 141 -1.87 6.26 11.23
C VAL A 141 -2.29 5.56 12.52
N ILE A 142 -1.34 4.92 13.19
CA ILE A 142 -1.54 4.35 14.52
C ILE A 142 -0.51 4.90 15.51
N PRO A 143 -0.84 4.96 16.83
CA PRO A 143 0.10 5.38 17.86
C PRO A 143 1.31 4.44 17.95
N VAL A 144 2.46 5.01 18.28
CA VAL A 144 3.64 4.24 18.69
C VAL A 144 3.44 3.76 20.13
N VAL A 145 3.62 2.47 20.37
CA VAL A 145 3.45 1.85 21.71
C VAL A 145 4.77 1.78 22.45
N GLU A 146 5.84 1.40 21.76
CA GLU A 146 7.18 1.24 22.32
C GLU A 146 7.84 2.60 22.56
N THR A 147 8.84 2.61 23.44
CA THR A 147 9.71 3.78 23.62
C THR A 147 10.57 3.97 22.37
N LEU A 148 10.51 5.16 21.77
CA LEU A 148 11.32 5.54 20.63
C LEU A 148 12.66 6.12 21.07
N ARG A 149 13.70 5.78 20.31
CA ARG A 149 15.02 6.34 20.47
C ARG A 149 15.57 6.82 19.13
N HIS A 150 15.94 8.10 19.06
CA HIS A 150 16.71 8.61 17.95
C HIS A 150 18.12 8.02 18.00
N ILE A 151 18.60 7.47 16.89
CA ILE A 151 19.96 6.91 16.77
C ILE A 151 20.84 7.96 16.12
N ASN A 152 21.92 8.35 16.79
CA ASN A 152 22.97 9.10 16.14
C ASN A 152 23.72 8.20 15.17
N PRO A 153 23.99 8.64 13.92
CA PRO A 153 24.83 7.86 13.02
C PRO A 153 26.19 7.63 13.69
N PRO A 154 26.83 6.46 13.51
CA PRO A 154 28.14 6.19 14.06
C PRO A 154 29.12 7.28 13.60
N SER A 155 29.91 7.83 14.53
CA SER A 155 30.93 8.78 14.18
C SER A 155 31.98 8.11 13.29
N ARG A 156 32.56 8.82 12.33
CA ARG A 156 33.66 8.30 11.49
C ARG A 156 34.87 7.79 12.29
N SER A 157 34.93 8.08 13.58
CA SER A 157 35.98 7.67 14.54
C SER A 157 35.63 6.39 15.33
N GLY A 158 34.56 5.66 15.00
CA GLY A 158 34.27 4.32 15.58
C GLY A 158 33.67 4.36 16.99
N GLY A 159 33.02 5.43 17.40
CA GLY A 159 32.25 5.48 18.65
C GLY A 159 30.94 4.69 18.53
N ASP A 160 30.48 4.13 19.67
CA ASP A 160 29.19 3.46 19.76
C ASP A 160 28.05 4.34 19.23
N ALA A 161 27.10 3.72 18.51
CA ALA A 161 25.90 4.39 18.04
C ALA A 161 25.04 4.81 19.23
N GLY A 162 25.36 5.96 19.81
CA GLY A 162 24.57 6.58 20.86
C GLY A 162 23.24 7.10 20.33
N GLY A 163 22.37 7.55 21.24
CA GLY A 163 21.10 8.15 20.84
C GLY A 163 20.38 8.70 22.07
N PHE A 164 19.24 9.34 21.84
CA PHE A 164 18.40 9.90 22.90
C PHE A 164 16.94 9.46 22.74
N THR A 165 16.23 9.39 23.86
CA THR A 165 14.81 9.10 23.87
C THR A 165 14.04 10.29 23.30
N VAL A 166 13.06 10.02 22.42
CA VAL A 166 12.16 11.04 21.87
C VAL A 166 10.73 10.84 22.42
N PRO A 167 9.93 11.91 22.51
CA PRO A 167 8.54 11.81 22.95
C PRO A 167 7.72 11.02 21.91
N ARG A 168 7.35 9.76 22.23
CA ARG A 168 6.61 8.91 21.29
C ARG A 168 5.25 9.49 20.87
N ASP A 169 4.66 10.35 21.70
CA ASP A 169 3.35 10.94 21.44
C ASP A 169 3.37 11.93 20.26
N GLU A 170 4.56 12.39 19.85
CA GLU A 170 4.78 13.22 18.66
C GLU A 170 4.90 12.41 17.37
N TYR A 171 4.94 11.08 17.47
CA TYR A 171 5.16 10.18 16.33
C TYR A 171 3.96 9.27 16.09
N ARG A 172 3.79 8.90 14.84
CA ARG A 172 2.78 7.93 14.40
C ARG A 172 3.40 6.95 13.42
N LEU A 173 2.90 5.72 13.43
CA LEU A 173 3.21 4.72 12.41
C LEU A 173 2.23 4.88 11.26
N VAL A 174 2.76 5.12 10.07
CA VAL A 174 1.97 5.33 8.86
C VAL A 174 1.54 3.99 8.26
N GLN A 175 0.28 3.94 7.83
CA GLN A 175 -0.28 2.79 7.13
C GLN A 175 -0.78 3.20 5.73
N THR A 176 -1.37 2.25 5.02
CA THR A 176 -2.09 2.45 3.76
C THR A 176 -3.52 1.88 3.88
N PRO A 177 -4.52 2.34 3.08
CA PRO A 177 -4.37 3.17 1.88
C PRO A 177 -4.04 4.64 2.20
N GLN A 178 -3.06 5.21 1.50
CA GLN A 178 -2.83 6.64 1.45
C GLN A 178 -3.73 7.19 0.34
N THR A 179 -4.64 8.10 0.67
CA THR A 179 -5.75 8.45 -0.22
C THR A 179 -5.73 9.92 -0.59
N PHE A 180 -5.82 10.20 -1.88
CA PHE A 180 -5.62 11.53 -2.42
C PHE A 180 -6.70 11.89 -3.45
N ASP A 181 -6.95 13.18 -3.63
CA ASP A 181 -7.57 13.69 -4.85
C ASP A 181 -6.76 13.23 -6.07
N ILE A 182 -7.44 12.73 -7.10
CA ILE A 182 -6.78 12.15 -8.30
C ILE A 182 -5.87 13.17 -8.97
N GLN A 183 -6.35 14.40 -9.17
CA GLN A 183 -5.61 15.44 -9.89
C GLN A 183 -4.40 15.90 -9.07
N LEU A 184 -4.55 16.00 -7.74
CA LEU A 184 -3.44 16.32 -6.85
C LEU A 184 -2.33 15.26 -6.93
N LEU A 185 -2.69 13.96 -6.80
CA LEU A 185 -1.67 12.90 -6.84
C LEU A 185 -1.00 12.80 -8.21
N LYS A 186 -1.77 12.93 -9.31
CA LYS A 186 -1.19 12.99 -10.66
C LYS A 186 -0.22 14.17 -10.82
N ALA A 187 -0.56 15.36 -10.33
CA ALA A 187 0.30 16.53 -10.39
C ALA A 187 1.58 16.33 -9.56
N ALA A 188 1.45 15.82 -8.34
CA ALA A 188 2.58 15.52 -7.46
C ALA A 188 3.54 14.47 -8.05
N ASN A 189 3.01 13.46 -8.75
CA ASN A 189 3.83 12.42 -9.40
C ASN A 189 4.48 12.87 -10.73
N ARG A 190 4.28 14.11 -11.20
CA ARG A 190 5.04 14.68 -12.32
C ARG A 190 6.39 15.26 -11.89
N GLN A 191 6.66 15.35 -10.59
CA GLN A 191 7.96 15.77 -10.07
C GLN A 191 9.05 14.75 -10.47
N PRO A 192 10.31 15.21 -10.65
CA PRO A 192 11.43 14.29 -10.75
C PRO A 192 11.53 13.41 -9.51
N TYR A 193 11.90 12.14 -9.71
CA TYR A 193 12.14 11.22 -8.59
C TYR A 193 13.21 11.76 -7.63
N ASN A 194 12.97 11.54 -6.34
CA ASN A 194 13.89 11.89 -5.26
C ASN A 194 13.96 10.71 -4.27
N ASP A 195 15.16 10.38 -3.79
CA ASP A 195 15.36 9.30 -2.81
C ASP A 195 14.66 9.53 -1.47
N GLY A 196 14.24 10.76 -1.18
CA GLY A 196 13.40 11.11 -0.04
C GLY A 196 11.93 10.67 -0.18
N PHE A 197 11.50 10.21 -1.35
CA PHE A 197 10.14 9.71 -1.57
C PHE A 197 9.98 8.31 -1.00
N THR A 198 9.67 8.22 0.29
CA THR A 198 9.51 6.96 1.03
C THR A 198 8.12 6.35 0.88
N ASP A 199 7.10 7.20 0.63
CA ASP A 199 5.70 6.85 0.43
C ASP A 199 4.99 7.93 -0.43
N ASP A 200 3.67 7.80 -0.66
CA ASP A 200 2.94 8.77 -1.49
C ASP A 200 2.70 10.09 -0.76
N ALA A 201 2.61 10.06 0.56
CA ALA A 201 2.50 11.26 1.36
C ALA A 201 3.73 12.16 1.18
N SER A 202 4.94 11.60 1.24
CA SER A 202 6.18 12.35 1.04
C SER A 202 6.30 12.96 -0.36
N VAL A 203 5.72 12.32 -1.39
CA VAL A 203 5.64 12.89 -2.74
C VAL A 203 4.72 14.12 -2.76
N VAL A 204 3.56 14.02 -2.11
CA VAL A 204 2.58 15.11 -2.04
C VAL A 204 3.07 16.26 -1.17
N GLU A 205 3.77 15.98 -0.06
CA GLU A 205 4.42 16.99 0.79
C GLU A 205 5.52 17.74 0.04
N ALA A 206 6.35 17.03 -0.72
CA ALA A 206 7.38 17.66 -1.57
C ALA A 206 6.76 18.54 -2.68
N PHE A 207 5.56 18.24 -3.13
CA PHE A 207 4.78 19.08 -4.04
C PHE A 207 4.19 20.33 -3.37
N GLY A 208 4.30 20.44 -2.05
CA GLY A 208 3.85 21.59 -1.26
C GLY A 208 2.43 21.48 -0.71
N PHE A 209 1.86 20.28 -0.64
CA PHE A 209 0.52 20.06 -0.10
C PHE A 209 0.57 19.30 1.24
N GLY A 210 -0.20 19.78 2.23
CA GLY A 210 -0.22 19.21 3.57
C GLY A 210 -1.04 17.91 3.65
N ILE A 211 -0.65 17.01 4.55
CA ILE A 211 -1.29 15.71 4.76
C ILE A 211 -2.20 15.73 6.00
N THR A 212 -3.41 15.21 5.85
CA THR A 212 -4.34 15.00 6.96
C THR A 212 -4.18 13.59 7.51
N LEU A 213 -4.04 13.45 8.83
CA LEU A 213 -3.94 12.16 9.50
C LEU A 213 -5.34 11.69 9.95
N VAL A 214 -5.62 10.40 9.80
CA VAL A 214 -6.80 9.72 10.33
C VAL A 214 -6.40 8.46 11.08
N ASP A 215 -7.26 7.99 11.99
CA ASP A 215 -7.00 6.76 12.73
C ASP A 215 -7.01 5.54 11.81
N GLY A 216 -5.95 4.75 11.87
CA GLY A 216 -5.82 3.43 11.26
C GLY A 216 -6.32 2.31 12.18
N ASN A 217 -5.97 1.06 11.87
CA ASN A 217 -6.22 -0.09 12.75
C ASN A 217 -4.96 -0.95 12.93
N ARG A 218 -4.78 -1.50 14.14
CA ARG A 218 -3.56 -2.25 14.49
C ARG A 218 -3.37 -3.51 13.66
N GLU A 219 -4.47 -4.15 13.27
CA GLU A 219 -4.48 -5.37 12.46
C GLU A 219 -3.97 -5.13 11.04
N ASN A 220 -3.97 -3.87 10.56
CA ASN A 220 -3.46 -3.51 9.23
C ASN A 220 -1.93 -3.54 9.18
N ILE A 221 -1.37 -4.68 9.55
CA ILE A 221 0.07 -4.95 9.53
C ILE A 221 0.59 -5.02 8.10
N LYS A 222 1.86 -4.68 7.91
CA LYS A 222 2.59 -4.89 6.65
C LYS A 222 3.37 -6.21 6.76
N ILE A 223 3.00 -7.19 5.95
CA ILE A 223 3.70 -8.49 5.91
C ILE A 223 5.07 -8.28 5.28
N THR A 224 6.13 -8.41 6.10
CA THR A 224 7.52 -8.14 5.70
C THR A 224 8.49 -9.23 6.15
N THR A 225 8.15 -9.97 7.19
CA THR A 225 8.97 -11.01 7.82
C THR A 225 8.16 -12.30 7.99
N PRO A 226 8.81 -13.47 8.22
CA PRO A 226 8.10 -14.71 8.55
C PRO A 226 7.22 -14.60 9.81
N TYR A 227 7.61 -13.78 10.78
CA TYR A 227 6.79 -13.53 11.97
C TYR A 227 5.45 -12.88 11.64
N ASP A 228 5.43 -11.97 10.65
CA ASP A 228 4.19 -11.31 10.23
C ASP A 228 3.19 -12.31 9.62
N ILE A 229 3.67 -13.40 9.01
CA ILE A 229 2.80 -14.49 8.53
C ILE A 229 2.09 -15.17 9.70
N VAL A 230 2.80 -15.47 10.78
CA VAL A 230 2.19 -16.08 11.99
C VAL A 230 1.09 -15.19 12.56
N VAL A 231 1.36 -13.88 12.65
CA VAL A 231 0.36 -12.90 13.10
C VAL A 231 -0.83 -12.85 12.13
N ALA A 232 -0.56 -12.85 10.83
CA ALA A 232 -1.60 -12.81 9.80
C ALA A 232 -2.50 -14.06 9.83
N GLU A 233 -1.95 -15.25 10.05
CA GLU A 233 -2.72 -16.50 10.23
C GLU A 233 -3.67 -16.41 11.43
N ALA A 234 -3.19 -15.86 12.56
CA ALA A 234 -4.02 -15.67 13.75
C ALA A 234 -5.19 -14.69 13.46
N LEU A 235 -4.92 -13.58 12.74
CA LEU A 235 -5.96 -12.61 12.36
C LEU A 235 -7.01 -13.20 11.43
N VAL A 236 -6.62 -14.06 10.47
CA VAL A 236 -7.57 -14.75 9.59
C VAL A 236 -8.47 -15.68 10.39
N THR A 237 -7.91 -16.43 11.34
CA THR A 237 -8.67 -17.38 12.18
C THR A 237 -9.70 -16.66 13.06
N GLN A 238 -9.38 -15.47 13.58
CA GLN A 238 -10.30 -14.66 14.38
C GLN A 238 -11.48 -14.13 13.56
N ASN A 239 -11.24 -13.70 12.32
CA ASN A 239 -12.28 -13.15 11.44
C ASN A 239 -13.21 -14.22 10.83
N SER A 240 -12.87 -15.50 10.99
CA SER A 240 -13.66 -16.63 10.49
C SER A 240 -14.62 -17.21 11.56
N ARG A 241 -14.62 -16.67 12.76
CA ARG A 241 -15.54 -17.01 13.87
C ARG A 241 -16.65 -15.98 14.01
#